data_1e6f499c4b94385bdc6c66c2f8044780
#
_entry.id   1e6f499c4b94385bdc6c66c2f8044780
#
_cell.length_a   1.000
_cell.length_b   1.000
_cell.length_c   1.000
_cell.angle_alpha   90.00
_cell.angle_beta   90.00
_cell.angle_gamma   90.00
#
_symmetry.space_group_name_H-M   'P 1'
#
loop_
_entity.id
_entity.type
_entity.pdbx_description
1 polymer ?
#
loop_
_entity_poly.entity_id
_entity_poly.type
_entity_poly.pdbx_seq_one_letter_code
_entity_poly.pdbx_strand_id
1 'polypeptide(L)'
;MGDRFDRLGVRHANVEALLRRPGIGHNNGPTFDMSWGAWVWRRAAARAWKTPSPEVVRMRGKRAERLGITYKELTSALMNTGSNLGAAVMPLSLAARVRRGPKGEIIVEPRNSIAALVGRFGGRLFLLGDIDTVPALTEAERAEFLAVVNRAFDGRVEAIGWGHDAAALRGMLKANAVPHQETFMVGAGMGHRLLGDSAGLPLVKNVDSWFS
;
A
#
# COMPACT_ATOMS: atom_id res chain seq x y z
N MET A 1 -42.32 -34.08 0.66
CA MET A 1 -41.45 -33.01 1.13
C MET A 1 -41.17 -32.14 -0.09
N GLY A 2 -42.06 -31.12 -0.30
CA GLY A 2 -41.99 -30.25 -1.50
C GLY A 2 -40.72 -29.38 -1.45
N ASP A 3 -40.08 -29.33 -2.59
CA ASP A 3 -38.81 -28.63 -2.78
C ASP A 3 -39.03 -27.13 -2.46
N ARG A 4 -38.16 -26.60 -1.63
CA ARG A 4 -38.21 -25.21 -1.13
C ARG A 4 -38.14 -24.17 -2.25
N PHE A 5 -37.64 -24.60 -3.43
CA PHE A 5 -37.51 -23.79 -4.62
C PHE A 5 -38.82 -23.62 -5.42
N ASP A 6 -39.74 -24.55 -5.32
CA ASP A 6 -41.03 -24.44 -5.97
C ASP A 6 -41.89 -23.27 -5.42
N ARG A 7 -41.65 -22.89 -4.15
CA ARG A 7 -42.34 -21.76 -3.51
C ARG A 7 -41.86 -20.38 -4.01
N LEU A 8 -40.71 -20.33 -4.67
CA LEU A 8 -40.14 -19.08 -5.19
C LEU A 8 -40.40 -18.88 -6.69
N GLY A 9 -41.13 -19.79 -7.33
CA GLY A 9 -41.45 -19.71 -8.75
C GLY A 9 -40.24 -19.86 -9.67
N VAL A 10 -39.11 -20.30 -9.15
CA VAL A 10 -37.84 -20.45 -9.91
C VAL A 10 -37.82 -21.87 -10.48
N ARG A 11 -38.02 -22.00 -11.78
CA ARG A 11 -37.93 -23.31 -12.46
C ARG A 11 -36.49 -23.79 -12.47
N HIS A 12 -36.26 -25.08 -12.26
CA HIS A 12 -34.93 -25.73 -12.25
C HIS A 12 -34.06 -25.38 -13.48
N ALA A 13 -34.69 -25.32 -14.66
CA ALA A 13 -33.99 -24.93 -15.89
C ALA A 13 -33.36 -23.51 -15.84
N ASN A 14 -34.01 -22.59 -15.12
CA ASN A 14 -33.47 -21.22 -14.99
C ASN A 14 -32.31 -21.17 -14.00
N VAL A 15 -32.33 -21.96 -12.95
CA VAL A 15 -31.26 -22.04 -11.94
C VAL A 15 -29.98 -22.60 -12.59
N GLU A 16 -30.11 -23.66 -13.36
CA GLU A 16 -28.99 -24.29 -14.06
C GLU A 16 -28.38 -23.36 -15.13
N ALA A 17 -29.21 -22.63 -15.87
CA ALA A 17 -28.75 -21.62 -16.83
C ALA A 17 -28.03 -20.44 -16.14
N LEU A 18 -28.46 -20.05 -14.93
CA LEU A 18 -27.83 -19.00 -14.12
C LEU A 18 -26.48 -19.46 -13.55
N LEU A 19 -26.35 -20.70 -13.12
CA LEU A 19 -25.12 -21.27 -12.61
C LEU A 19 -24.03 -21.44 -13.68
N ARG A 20 -24.42 -21.54 -14.94
CA ARG A 20 -23.50 -21.63 -16.09
C ARG A 20 -23.00 -20.26 -16.59
N ARG A 21 -23.58 -19.15 -16.11
CA ARG A 21 -23.11 -17.81 -16.48
C ARG A 21 -21.91 -17.41 -15.68
N PRO A 22 -20.86 -16.83 -16.30
CA PRO A 22 -19.75 -16.28 -15.54
C PRO A 22 -20.27 -15.19 -14.63
N GLY A 23 -19.98 -15.32 -13.35
CA GLY A 23 -20.40 -14.36 -12.34
C GLY A 23 -19.69 -13.01 -12.51
N ILE A 24 -20.38 -11.94 -12.22
CA ILE A 24 -19.82 -10.60 -12.12
C ILE A 24 -19.79 -10.24 -10.64
N GLY A 25 -18.63 -10.15 -10.06
CA GLY A 25 -18.49 -9.79 -8.66
C GLY A 25 -17.35 -10.54 -8.00
N HIS A 26 -17.06 -10.21 -6.77
CA HIS A 26 -15.98 -10.76 -5.96
C HIS A 26 -16.08 -12.29 -5.76
N ASN A 27 -17.27 -12.87 -5.94
CA ASN A 27 -17.56 -14.27 -5.65
C ASN A 27 -17.94 -15.09 -6.88
N ASN A 28 -17.69 -14.61 -8.10
CA ASN A 28 -18.12 -15.29 -9.33
C ASN A 28 -19.60 -15.73 -9.33
N GLY A 29 -20.44 -15.05 -8.55
CA GLY A 29 -21.87 -15.32 -8.49
C GLY A 29 -22.57 -15.00 -9.82
N PRO A 30 -23.68 -15.71 -10.14
CA PRO A 30 -24.43 -15.44 -11.34
C PRO A 30 -25.01 -14.03 -11.32
N THR A 31 -24.91 -13.31 -12.44
CA THR A 31 -25.54 -12.00 -12.60
C THR A 31 -27.01 -12.17 -12.96
N PHE A 32 -27.87 -11.71 -12.06
CA PHE A 32 -29.32 -11.71 -12.28
C PHE A 32 -29.82 -10.51 -13.07
N ASP A 33 -28.94 -9.57 -13.39
CA ASP A 33 -29.37 -8.28 -13.91
C ASP A 33 -28.68 -7.94 -15.22
N MET A 34 -29.49 -7.94 -16.28
CA MET A 34 -29.17 -7.35 -17.59
C MET A 34 -29.48 -5.85 -17.60
N SER A 35 -29.55 -5.22 -16.43
CA SER A 35 -29.94 -3.84 -16.24
C SER A 35 -28.93 -2.85 -16.79
N TRP A 36 -29.35 -1.60 -16.82
CA TRP A 36 -28.50 -0.44 -17.10
C TRP A 36 -27.21 -0.45 -16.27
N GLY A 37 -27.25 -0.88 -15.01
CA GLY A 37 -26.08 -1.00 -14.14
C GLY A 37 -25.03 -1.97 -14.68
N ALA A 38 -25.45 -3.15 -15.15
CA ALA A 38 -24.53 -4.13 -15.75
C ALA A 38 -23.93 -3.62 -17.08
N TRP A 39 -24.70 -2.86 -17.86
CA TRP A 39 -24.18 -2.23 -19.08
C TRP A 39 -23.18 -1.12 -18.75
N VAL A 40 -23.49 -0.24 -17.82
CA VAL A 40 -22.60 0.82 -17.35
C VAL A 40 -21.28 0.21 -16.82
N TRP A 41 -21.39 -0.86 -16.01
CA TRP A 41 -20.22 -1.53 -15.46
C TRP A 41 -19.36 -2.17 -16.54
N ARG A 42 -19.95 -2.89 -17.52
CA ARG A 42 -19.22 -3.45 -18.67
C ARG A 42 -18.53 -2.36 -19.49
N ARG A 43 -19.21 -1.23 -19.72
CA ARG A 43 -18.63 -0.11 -20.46
C ARG A 43 -17.50 0.58 -19.67
N ALA A 44 -17.63 0.70 -18.36
CA ALA A 44 -16.59 1.22 -17.48
C ALA A 44 -15.39 0.27 -17.43
N ALA A 45 -15.64 -1.04 -17.26
CA ALA A 45 -14.63 -2.07 -17.33
C ALA A 45 -13.89 -2.06 -18.68
N ALA A 46 -14.62 -2.05 -19.80
CA ALA A 46 -14.02 -1.99 -21.13
C ALA A 46 -13.17 -0.73 -21.34
N ARG A 47 -13.54 0.41 -20.74
CA ARG A 47 -12.71 1.62 -20.75
C ARG A 47 -11.47 1.48 -19.86
N ALA A 48 -11.62 0.90 -18.67
CA ALA A 48 -10.51 0.66 -17.77
C ALA A 48 -9.47 -0.31 -18.34
N TRP A 49 -9.94 -1.31 -19.11
CA TRP A 49 -9.10 -2.28 -19.81
C TRP A 49 -8.59 -1.79 -21.17
N LYS A 50 -8.99 -0.61 -21.59
CA LYS A 50 -8.45 -0.03 -22.84
C LYS A 50 -6.95 0.18 -22.68
N THR A 51 -6.18 -0.30 -23.63
CA THR A 51 -4.73 -0.09 -23.66
C THR A 51 -4.44 1.40 -23.53
N PRO A 52 -3.69 1.83 -22.51
CA PRO A 52 -3.38 3.23 -22.33
C PRO A 52 -2.55 3.75 -23.50
N SER A 53 -2.67 5.04 -23.80
CA SER A 53 -1.85 5.65 -24.86
C SER A 53 -0.35 5.50 -24.55
N PRO A 54 0.52 5.49 -25.56
CA PRO A 54 1.97 5.40 -25.36
C PRO A 54 2.53 6.47 -24.40
N GLU A 55 1.92 7.64 -24.37
CA GLU A 55 2.29 8.72 -23.46
C GLU A 55 1.98 8.37 -22.01
N VAL A 56 0.79 7.84 -21.76
CA VAL A 56 0.39 7.39 -20.40
C VAL A 56 1.28 6.24 -19.94
N VAL A 57 1.62 5.30 -20.82
CA VAL A 57 2.57 4.21 -20.52
C VAL A 57 3.93 4.79 -20.11
N ARG A 58 4.44 5.75 -20.86
CA ARG A 58 5.73 6.41 -20.61
C ARG A 58 5.70 7.18 -19.28
N MET A 59 4.64 7.95 -19.01
CA MET A 59 4.49 8.68 -17.74
C MET A 59 4.44 7.74 -16.54
N ARG A 60 3.66 6.65 -16.63
CA ARG A 60 3.59 5.63 -15.58
C ARG A 60 4.93 4.91 -15.40
N GLY A 61 5.65 4.62 -16.50
CA GLY A 61 6.99 4.04 -16.45
C GLY A 61 7.96 4.91 -15.66
N LYS A 62 8.06 6.20 -15.99
CA LYS A 62 8.89 7.17 -15.26
C LYS A 62 8.48 7.30 -13.79
N ARG A 63 7.17 7.25 -13.49
CA ARG A 63 6.70 7.28 -12.11
C ARG A 63 7.10 6.03 -11.33
N ALA A 64 6.93 4.85 -11.93
CA ALA A 64 7.33 3.58 -11.33
C ALA A 64 8.84 3.55 -11.02
N GLU A 65 9.67 3.99 -11.97
CA GLU A 65 11.11 4.14 -11.80
C GLU A 65 11.48 5.04 -10.61
N ARG A 66 10.84 6.22 -10.51
CA ARG A 66 11.05 7.15 -9.38
C ARG A 66 10.63 6.58 -8.03
N LEU A 67 9.66 5.68 -8.01
CA LEU A 67 9.17 5.01 -6.80
C LEU A 67 9.93 3.71 -6.49
N GLY A 68 10.81 3.26 -7.37
CA GLY A 68 11.55 2.00 -7.22
C GLY A 68 10.67 0.75 -7.34
N ILE A 69 9.58 0.85 -8.07
CA ILE A 69 8.65 -0.26 -8.32
C ILE A 69 8.53 -0.53 -9.81
N THR A 70 8.04 -1.70 -10.17
CA THR A 70 7.82 -2.05 -11.58
C THR A 70 6.56 -1.36 -12.14
N TYR A 71 6.51 -1.18 -13.45
CA TYR A 71 5.31 -0.70 -14.15
C TYR A 71 4.08 -1.56 -13.82
N LYS A 72 4.26 -2.88 -13.72
CA LYS A 72 3.19 -3.83 -13.40
C LYS A 72 2.65 -3.59 -11.99
N GLU A 73 3.51 -3.42 -11.00
CA GLU A 73 3.12 -3.12 -9.61
C GLU A 73 2.35 -1.79 -9.51
N LEU A 74 2.86 -0.74 -10.15
CA LEU A 74 2.17 0.56 -10.20
C LEU A 74 0.79 0.45 -10.85
N THR A 75 0.70 -0.25 -11.97
CA THR A 75 -0.56 -0.41 -12.69
C THR A 75 -1.55 -1.25 -11.91
N SER A 76 -1.10 -2.33 -11.26
CA SER A 76 -1.93 -3.17 -10.41
C SER A 76 -2.49 -2.38 -9.22
N ALA A 77 -1.66 -1.59 -8.54
CA ALA A 77 -2.10 -0.72 -7.44
C ALA A 77 -3.15 0.29 -7.92
N LEU A 78 -2.89 0.96 -9.05
CA LEU A 78 -3.82 1.92 -9.65
C LEU A 78 -5.17 1.28 -10.01
N MET A 79 -5.17 0.06 -10.54
CA MET A 79 -6.39 -0.64 -10.90
C MET A 79 -7.20 -1.08 -9.67
N ASN A 80 -6.51 -1.46 -8.60
CA ASN A 80 -7.16 -1.90 -7.37
C ASN A 80 -7.75 -0.74 -6.55
N THR A 81 -7.12 0.42 -6.56
CA THR A 81 -7.49 1.55 -5.70
C THR A 81 -8.08 2.74 -6.43
N GLY A 82 -7.88 2.82 -7.74
CA GLY A 82 -8.19 4.03 -8.52
C GLY A 82 -7.24 5.20 -8.28
N SER A 83 -6.27 5.05 -7.37
CA SER A 83 -5.35 6.10 -6.93
C SER A 83 -3.91 5.86 -7.38
N ASN A 84 -3.17 6.93 -7.60
CA ASN A 84 -1.77 6.84 -7.97
C ASN A 84 -0.87 6.78 -6.74
N LEU A 85 0.03 5.81 -6.68
CA LEU A 85 1.05 5.76 -5.62
C LEU A 85 1.93 7.01 -5.65
N GLY A 86 2.20 7.57 -4.47
CA GLY A 86 3.01 8.78 -4.30
C GLY A 86 3.82 8.79 -3.01
N ALA A 87 3.52 7.87 -2.10
CA ALA A 87 4.17 7.77 -0.80
C ALA A 87 4.63 6.34 -0.53
N ALA A 88 5.66 6.21 0.30
CA ALA A 88 6.10 4.93 0.84
C ALA A 88 6.20 5.01 2.36
N VAL A 89 5.89 3.91 3.04
CA VAL A 89 6.17 3.72 4.45
C VAL A 89 7.19 2.60 4.61
N MET A 90 8.14 2.79 5.52
CA MET A 90 9.17 1.80 5.83
C MET A 90 9.31 1.65 7.34
N PRO A 91 9.48 0.43 7.87
CA PRO A 91 9.83 0.23 9.27
C PRO A 91 11.16 0.92 9.61
N LEU A 92 11.20 1.65 10.72
CA LEU A 92 12.40 2.36 11.18
C LEU A 92 13.56 1.40 11.40
N SER A 93 13.29 0.23 11.97
CA SER A 93 14.29 -0.83 12.21
C SER A 93 14.94 -1.34 10.92
N LEU A 94 14.24 -1.25 9.79
CA LEU A 94 14.78 -1.59 8.47
C LEU A 94 15.61 -0.45 7.90
N ALA A 95 15.19 0.81 8.14
CA ALA A 95 15.83 2.00 7.60
C ALA A 95 17.14 2.36 8.35
N ALA A 96 17.13 2.29 9.67
CA ALA A 96 18.24 2.73 10.50
C ALA A 96 18.40 1.90 11.78
N ARG A 97 19.60 1.97 12.36
CA ARG A 97 19.87 1.57 13.74
C ARG A 97 19.77 2.82 14.61
N VAL A 98 19.01 2.72 15.70
CA VAL A 98 18.89 3.77 16.71
C VAL A 98 19.55 3.30 17.99
N ARG A 99 20.39 4.12 18.59
CA ARG A 99 21.07 3.82 19.86
C ARG A 99 21.29 5.09 20.67
N ARG A 100 21.51 4.95 21.98
CA ARG A 100 22.02 6.05 22.81
C ARG A 100 23.53 6.08 22.79
N GLY A 101 24.07 7.26 22.63
CA GLY A 101 25.48 7.51 22.76
C GLY A 101 25.93 7.64 24.22
N PRO A 102 27.25 7.77 24.46
CA PRO A 102 27.81 7.82 25.82
C PRO A 102 27.33 9.01 26.66
N LYS A 103 26.91 10.10 26.02
CA LYS A 103 26.38 11.32 26.66
C LYS A 103 24.83 11.31 26.74
N GLY A 104 24.19 10.19 26.43
CA GLY A 104 22.76 10.06 26.42
C GLY A 104 22.08 10.57 25.13
N GLU A 105 22.83 11.10 24.18
CA GLU A 105 22.34 11.58 22.90
C GLU A 105 21.77 10.43 22.05
N ILE A 106 20.81 10.73 21.22
CA ILE A 106 20.23 9.76 20.29
C ILE A 106 21.05 9.78 19.00
N ILE A 107 21.59 8.63 18.67
CA ILE A 107 22.34 8.40 17.44
C ILE A 107 21.50 7.56 16.49
N VAL A 108 21.29 8.09 15.28
CA VAL A 108 20.60 7.40 14.19
C VAL A 108 21.62 7.10 13.09
N GLU A 109 21.83 5.82 12.86
CA GLU A 109 22.76 5.33 11.84
C GLU A 109 21.95 4.68 10.70
N PRO A 110 21.75 5.39 9.57
CA PRO A 110 21.11 4.80 8.40
C PRO A 110 21.86 3.56 7.94
N ARG A 111 21.13 2.54 7.52
CA ARG A 111 21.75 1.40 6.84
C ARG A 111 22.20 1.86 5.45
N ASN A 112 23.49 1.70 5.13
CA ASN A 112 24.07 2.22 3.89
C ASN A 112 23.30 1.80 2.64
N SER A 113 22.86 0.54 2.56
CA SER A 113 22.04 0.04 1.46
C SER A 113 20.70 0.79 1.33
N ILE A 114 20.08 1.11 2.46
CA ILE A 114 18.79 1.80 2.49
C ILE A 114 18.93 3.29 2.23
N ALA A 115 19.96 3.94 2.79
CA ALA A 115 20.21 5.36 2.57
C ALA A 115 20.37 5.69 1.08
N ALA A 116 21.10 4.85 0.33
CA ALA A 116 21.24 5.00 -1.11
C ALA A 116 19.91 4.87 -1.87
N LEU A 117 19.02 3.93 -1.45
CA LEU A 117 17.70 3.73 -2.05
C LEU A 117 16.77 4.90 -1.72
N VAL A 118 16.77 5.36 -0.47
CA VAL A 118 16.02 6.54 -0.03
C VAL A 118 16.44 7.79 -0.82
N GLY A 119 17.73 7.95 -1.08
CA GLY A 119 18.25 9.05 -1.91
C GLY A 119 17.69 9.07 -3.34
N ARG A 120 17.38 7.90 -3.90
CA ARG A 120 16.80 7.73 -5.24
C ARG A 120 15.27 7.89 -5.25
N PHE A 121 14.62 7.72 -4.10
CA PHE A 121 13.17 7.70 -4.01
C PHE A 121 12.57 9.08 -4.31
N GLY A 122 11.66 9.13 -5.27
CA GLY A 122 11.03 10.38 -5.73
C GLY A 122 9.61 10.61 -5.20
N GLY A 123 9.25 9.98 -4.08
CA GLY A 123 7.95 10.13 -3.39
C GLY A 123 8.11 10.66 -1.97
N ARG A 124 6.99 10.71 -1.25
CA ARG A 124 6.95 11.05 0.19
C ARG A 124 7.33 9.82 1.01
N LEU A 125 8.25 9.97 1.94
CA LEU A 125 8.74 8.87 2.77
C LEU A 125 8.30 9.03 4.23
N PHE A 126 7.70 7.99 4.77
CA PHE A 126 7.28 7.88 6.16
C PHE A 126 7.98 6.70 6.81
N LEU A 127 8.36 6.86 8.08
CA LEU A 127 8.91 5.75 8.86
C LEU A 127 7.89 5.30 9.91
N LEU A 128 7.82 4.00 10.14
CA LEU A 128 7.03 3.42 11.22
C LEU A 128 8.00 2.87 12.28
N GLY A 129 8.04 3.53 13.44
CA GLY A 129 8.90 3.13 14.53
C GLY A 129 8.25 2.05 15.39
N ASP A 130 9.03 1.00 15.66
CA ASP A 130 8.72 0.02 16.68
C ASP A 130 9.24 0.54 18.03
N ILE A 131 8.38 0.55 19.04
CA ILE A 131 8.76 1.02 20.39
C ILE A 131 9.92 0.19 20.96
N ASP A 132 10.00 -1.09 20.61
CA ASP A 132 11.04 -2.00 21.09
C ASP A 132 12.40 -1.77 20.41
N THR A 133 12.42 -1.15 19.26
CA THR A 133 13.66 -0.87 18.49
C THR A 133 14.25 0.51 18.77
N VAL A 134 13.51 1.38 19.45
CA VAL A 134 13.93 2.73 19.83
C VAL A 134 14.21 2.76 21.32
N PRO A 135 15.38 3.26 21.76
CA PRO A 135 15.63 3.48 23.19
C PRO A 135 14.50 4.29 23.79
N ALA A 136 14.09 3.96 25.02
CA ALA A 136 12.99 4.66 25.70
C ALA A 136 13.15 6.18 25.57
N LEU A 137 12.27 6.81 24.79
CA LEU A 137 12.27 8.24 24.50
C LEU A 137 11.29 8.92 25.44
N THR A 138 11.70 10.03 26.01
CA THR A 138 10.80 10.99 26.66
C THR A 138 9.91 11.68 25.62
N GLU A 139 8.84 12.33 26.04
CA GLU A 139 7.95 13.07 25.15
C GLU A 139 8.70 14.20 24.40
N ALA A 140 9.61 14.90 25.10
CA ALA A 140 10.46 15.94 24.50
C ALA A 140 11.39 15.35 23.42
N GLU A 141 12.05 14.22 23.72
CA GLU A 141 12.93 13.54 22.77
C GLU A 141 12.16 13.03 21.54
N ARG A 142 10.90 12.61 21.69
CA ARG A 142 10.06 12.21 20.54
C ARG A 142 9.80 13.37 19.59
N ALA A 143 9.59 14.57 20.10
CA ALA A 143 9.40 15.75 19.27
C ALA A 143 10.66 16.08 18.44
N GLU A 144 11.85 15.88 19.03
CA GLU A 144 13.11 16.14 18.35
C GLU A 144 13.59 14.99 17.48
N PHE A 145 13.11 13.77 17.73
CA PHE A 145 13.59 12.56 17.06
C PHE A 145 13.42 12.61 15.54
N LEU A 146 12.31 13.16 15.04
CA LEU A 146 12.10 13.35 13.60
C LEU A 146 13.22 14.22 13.00
N ALA A 147 13.65 15.27 13.68
CA ALA A 147 14.71 16.14 13.20
C ALA A 147 16.06 15.40 13.14
N VAL A 148 16.34 14.54 14.13
CA VAL A 148 17.56 13.71 14.13
C VAL A 148 17.55 12.71 12.98
N VAL A 149 16.44 11.99 12.82
CA VAL A 149 16.26 11.02 11.72
C VAL A 149 16.31 11.73 10.36
N ASN A 150 15.62 12.85 10.23
CA ASN A 150 15.56 13.61 8.98
C ASN A 150 16.94 14.11 8.55
N ARG A 151 17.77 14.54 9.51
CA ARG A 151 19.16 14.90 9.25
C ARG A 151 19.98 13.71 8.76
N ALA A 152 19.76 12.53 9.34
CA ALA A 152 20.45 11.31 8.95
C ALA A 152 20.06 10.82 7.54
N PHE A 153 18.88 11.21 7.03
CA PHE A 153 18.37 10.88 5.70
C PHE A 153 18.27 12.10 4.76
N ASP A 154 19.08 13.12 4.94
CA ASP A 154 19.18 14.30 4.08
C ASP A 154 17.82 15.00 3.83
N GLY A 155 16.97 15.08 4.84
CA GLY A 155 15.67 15.73 4.74
C GLY A 155 14.59 14.94 4.00
N ARG A 156 14.79 13.64 3.79
CA ARG A 156 13.87 12.79 3.00
C ARG A 156 12.70 12.22 3.78
N VAL A 157 12.76 12.20 5.12
CA VAL A 157 11.74 11.64 5.98
C VAL A 157 10.74 12.72 6.38
N GLU A 158 9.46 12.55 6.06
CA GLU A 158 8.43 13.54 6.37
C GLU A 158 7.82 13.36 7.75
N ALA A 159 7.62 12.11 8.20
CA ALA A 159 7.09 11.84 9.53
C ALA A 159 7.49 10.44 10.02
N ILE A 160 7.39 10.28 11.33
CA ILE A 160 7.58 9.00 12.00
C ILE A 160 6.31 8.68 12.78
N GLY A 161 5.72 7.52 12.52
CA GLY A 161 4.66 6.95 13.33
C GLY A 161 5.24 6.08 14.43
N TRP A 162 4.57 6.06 15.58
CA TRP A 162 4.96 5.23 16.72
C TRP A 162 4.03 4.03 16.82
N GLY A 163 4.61 2.86 16.85
CA GLY A 163 3.90 1.59 16.88
C GLY A 163 4.30 0.67 15.72
N HIS A 164 3.81 -0.57 15.75
CA HIS A 164 4.14 -1.63 14.80
C HIS A 164 2.89 -2.32 14.24
N ASP A 165 1.71 -1.73 14.45
CA ASP A 165 0.43 -2.29 14.00
C ASP A 165 -0.23 -1.45 12.90
N ALA A 166 -1.28 -2.02 12.33
CA ALA A 166 -2.03 -1.40 11.24
C ALA A 166 -2.77 -0.11 11.68
N ALA A 167 -3.12 0.01 12.97
CA ALA A 167 -3.81 1.19 13.49
C ALA A 167 -2.83 2.37 13.61
N ALA A 168 -1.63 2.13 14.15
CA ALA A 168 -0.55 3.12 14.21
C ALA A 168 -0.18 3.62 12.81
N LEU A 169 -0.03 2.70 11.84
CA LEU A 169 0.26 3.03 10.46
C LEU A 169 -0.83 3.91 9.84
N ARG A 170 -2.10 3.52 9.95
CA ARG A 170 -3.22 4.33 9.44
C ARG A 170 -3.32 5.68 10.14
N GLY A 171 -3.09 5.71 11.46
CA GLY A 171 -3.08 6.93 12.26
C GLY A 171 -2.02 7.92 11.78
N MET A 172 -0.79 7.45 11.54
CA MET A 172 0.30 8.26 11.00
C MET A 172 -0.04 8.83 9.61
N LEU A 173 -0.52 8.00 8.70
CA LEU A 173 -0.89 8.44 7.35
C LEU A 173 -2.02 9.47 7.40
N LYS A 174 -3.04 9.24 8.23
CA LYS A 174 -4.16 10.18 8.42
C LYS A 174 -3.67 11.52 9.00
N ALA A 175 -2.82 11.49 10.01
CA ALA A 175 -2.26 12.70 10.63
C ALA A 175 -1.46 13.55 9.64
N ASN A 176 -0.86 12.92 8.64
CA ASN A 176 -0.07 13.59 7.60
C ASN A 176 -0.85 13.84 6.29
N ALA A 177 -2.18 13.69 6.32
CA ALA A 177 -3.06 13.88 5.18
C ALA A 177 -2.64 13.05 3.93
N VAL A 178 -2.21 11.81 4.16
CA VAL A 178 -1.83 10.88 3.10
C VAL A 178 -2.83 9.74 3.02
N PRO A 179 -3.51 9.56 1.90
CA PRO A 179 -4.39 8.43 1.70
C PRO A 179 -3.60 7.10 1.72
N HIS A 180 -4.08 6.11 2.46
CA HIS A 180 -3.47 4.78 2.46
C HIS A 180 -3.46 4.14 1.07
N GLN A 181 -4.46 4.46 0.22
CA GLN A 181 -4.57 4.01 -1.17
C GLN A 181 -3.45 4.55 -2.08
N GLU A 182 -2.80 5.64 -1.70
CA GLU A 182 -1.68 6.26 -2.42
C GLU A 182 -0.31 5.89 -1.84
N THR A 183 -0.31 5.04 -0.82
CA THR A 183 0.88 4.66 -0.06
C THR A 183 1.18 3.19 -0.25
N PHE A 184 2.44 2.84 -0.46
CA PHE A 184 2.88 1.45 -0.41
C PHE A 184 3.88 1.24 0.73
N MET A 185 4.06 -0.02 1.15
CA MET A 185 5.03 -0.38 2.16
C MET A 185 6.30 -0.93 1.53
N VAL A 186 7.45 -0.46 2.00
CA VAL A 186 8.74 -1.13 1.75
C VAL A 186 9.09 -1.91 3.00
N GLY A 187 9.14 -3.23 2.88
CA GLY A 187 9.29 -4.11 4.03
C GLY A 187 10.20 -5.30 3.75
N ALA A 188 10.43 -6.12 4.76
CA ALA A 188 11.15 -7.38 4.67
C ALA A 188 10.33 -8.48 5.35
N GLY A 189 10.22 -9.63 4.68
CA GLY A 189 9.56 -10.81 5.25
C GLY A 189 8.03 -10.72 5.37
N MET A 190 7.45 -11.78 5.95
CA MET A 190 6.00 -11.97 6.02
C MET A 190 5.32 -10.99 6.99
N GLY A 191 5.98 -10.63 8.11
CA GLY A 191 5.39 -9.73 9.10
C GLY A 191 5.05 -8.36 8.53
N HIS A 192 5.96 -7.76 7.78
CA HIS A 192 5.72 -6.47 7.12
C HIS A 192 4.65 -6.57 6.02
N ARG A 193 4.59 -7.72 5.32
CA ARG A 193 3.53 -7.97 4.35
C ARG A 193 2.16 -8.02 5.02
N LEU A 194 2.01 -8.78 6.08
CA LEU A 194 0.76 -8.85 6.85
C LEU A 194 0.36 -7.48 7.43
N LEU A 195 1.34 -6.69 7.87
CA LEU A 195 1.10 -5.33 8.36
C LEU A 195 0.55 -4.43 7.25
N GLY A 196 1.17 -4.43 6.08
CA GLY A 196 0.71 -3.65 4.94
C GLY A 196 -0.68 -4.06 4.46
N ASP A 197 -0.92 -5.37 4.34
CA ASP A 197 -2.22 -5.92 3.95
C ASP A 197 -3.31 -5.54 4.99
N SER A 198 -3.01 -5.67 6.29
CA SER A 198 -3.94 -5.30 7.39
C SER A 198 -4.20 -3.79 7.46
N ALA A 199 -3.25 -2.97 7.03
CA ALA A 199 -3.42 -1.53 6.92
C ALA A 199 -4.19 -1.11 5.65
N GLY A 200 -4.44 -2.05 4.74
CA GLY A 200 -5.13 -1.78 3.47
C GLY A 200 -4.25 -1.08 2.43
N LEU A 201 -2.93 -1.27 2.51
CA LEU A 201 -2.02 -0.70 1.51
C LEU A 201 -2.10 -1.50 0.20
N PRO A 202 -2.10 -0.85 -0.97
CA PRO A 202 -2.27 -1.51 -2.26
C PRO A 202 -1.06 -2.34 -2.71
N LEU A 203 0.11 -2.13 -2.09
CA LEU A 203 1.34 -2.81 -2.45
C LEU A 203 2.27 -2.91 -1.23
N VAL A 204 2.88 -4.06 -1.06
CA VAL A 204 4.04 -4.25 -0.18
C VAL A 204 5.22 -4.70 -1.03
N LYS A 205 6.23 -3.86 -1.14
CA LYS A 205 7.46 -4.11 -1.88
C LYS A 205 8.53 -4.68 -0.95
N ASN A 206 9.19 -5.77 -1.36
CA ASN A 206 10.34 -6.25 -0.62
C ASN A 206 11.52 -5.27 -0.81
N VAL A 207 12.20 -4.93 0.29
CA VAL A 207 13.34 -4.02 0.27
C VAL A 207 14.48 -4.52 -0.64
N ASP A 208 14.71 -5.83 -0.69
CA ASP A 208 15.77 -6.41 -1.53
C ASP A 208 15.51 -6.24 -3.04
N SER A 209 14.25 -6.07 -3.41
CA SER A 209 13.82 -5.83 -4.79
C SER A 209 13.37 -4.38 -5.04
N TRP A 210 13.56 -3.49 -4.06
CA TRP A 210 13.24 -2.08 -4.23
C TRP A 210 14.34 -1.41 -5.06
N PHE A 211 13.98 -0.81 -6.16
CA PHE A 211 14.91 -0.29 -7.18
C PHE A 211 15.72 -1.36 -7.94
N SER A 212 15.27 -2.62 -7.94
CA SER A 212 15.82 -3.67 -8.81
C SER A 212 15.27 -3.59 -10.22
#